data_5e3802a627fdf3c08ea83b509c1e272c
#
_entry.id   5e3802a627fdf3c08ea83b509c1e272c
#
_cell.length_a   1.000
_cell.length_b   1.000
_cell.length_c   1.000
_cell.angle_alpha   90.00
_cell.angle_beta   90.00
_cell.angle_gamma   90.00
#
_symmetry.space_group_name_H-M   'P 1'
#
loop_
_entity.id
_entity.type
_entity.pdbx_description
1 polymer ?
#
loop_
_entity_poly.entity_id
_entity_poly.type
_entity_poly.pdbx_seq_one_letter_code
_entity_poly.pdbx_strand_id
1 'polypeptide(L)'
;LHTSKLFDDPIVCLMRANCAYARRTPKDGMTMEDYLTLPHAAPALILPGYHGNIDAFLEQQNLERNIVVESAHFRMLPYIVAQTDLVLTAGQQFASFYENMLGLKSYRVPVEFPPLRFYQLWHERAHHATEHKWLRAQVSTAARLLAK
;
A
#
# COMPACT_ATOMS: atom_id res chain seq x y z
N LEU A 1 5.26 -7.78 -25.92
CA LEU A 1 5.13 -7.93 -24.47
C LEU A 1 3.67 -8.26 -24.14
N HIS A 2 3.44 -9.33 -23.40
CA HIS A 2 2.11 -9.74 -22.93
C HIS A 2 1.88 -9.33 -21.49
N THR A 3 0.63 -9.09 -21.13
CA THR A 3 0.22 -8.75 -19.77
C THR A 3 -1.03 -9.54 -19.38
N SER A 4 -1.16 -9.85 -18.10
CA SER A 4 -2.39 -10.39 -17.53
C SER A 4 -2.59 -9.78 -16.14
N LYS A 5 -3.78 -9.23 -15.90
CA LYS A 5 -4.14 -8.70 -14.58
C LYS A 5 -4.24 -9.85 -13.58
N LEU A 6 -3.69 -9.62 -12.39
CA LEU A 6 -3.74 -10.57 -11.27
C LEU A 6 -4.87 -10.20 -10.30
N PHE A 7 -4.79 -9.01 -9.71
CA PHE A 7 -5.80 -8.50 -8.77
C PHE A 7 -5.67 -6.98 -8.61
N ASP A 8 -6.69 -6.38 -7.98
CA ASP A 8 -6.67 -5.01 -7.47
C ASP A 8 -6.51 -5.05 -5.95
N ASP A 9 -5.69 -4.15 -5.41
CA ASP A 9 -5.44 -4.04 -3.98
C ASP A 9 -5.87 -2.64 -3.49
N PRO A 10 -6.93 -2.53 -2.68
CA PRO A 10 -7.36 -1.25 -2.14
C PRO A 10 -6.29 -0.60 -1.28
N ILE A 11 -6.30 0.73 -1.21
CA ILE A 11 -5.42 1.52 -0.36
C ILE A 11 -6.03 1.68 1.02
N VAL A 12 -5.21 1.52 2.06
CA VAL A 12 -5.57 1.70 3.47
C VAL A 12 -4.50 2.48 4.22
N CYS A 13 -4.84 3.01 5.38
CA CYS A 13 -3.91 3.52 6.37
C CYS A 13 -3.61 2.44 7.41
N LEU A 14 -2.33 2.22 7.67
CA LEU A 14 -1.83 1.30 8.68
C LEU A 14 -1.19 2.08 9.82
N MET A 15 -1.56 1.79 11.06
CA MET A 15 -0.96 2.39 12.25
C MET A 15 -1.00 1.44 13.44
N ARG A 16 -0.27 1.78 14.49
CA ARG A 16 -0.25 1.02 15.73
C ARG A 16 -1.64 1.01 16.38
N ALA A 17 -2.11 -0.16 16.81
CA ALA A 17 -3.48 -0.34 17.34
C ALA A 17 -3.79 0.55 18.57
N ASN A 18 -2.79 0.90 19.36
CA ASN A 18 -2.89 1.76 20.57
C ASN A 18 -2.26 3.14 20.41
N CYS A 19 -2.08 3.64 19.19
CA CYS A 19 -1.62 5.02 18.98
C CYS A 19 -2.62 6.04 19.53
N ALA A 20 -2.15 7.27 19.73
CA ALA A 20 -2.98 8.35 20.24
C ALA A 20 -4.23 8.60 19.37
N TYR A 21 -4.09 8.48 18.06
CA TYR A 21 -5.19 8.61 17.13
C TYR A 21 -6.20 7.46 17.27
N ALA A 22 -5.74 6.21 17.29
CA ALA A 22 -6.61 5.03 17.40
C ALA A 22 -7.51 5.06 18.65
N ARG A 23 -7.03 5.66 19.74
CA ARG A 23 -7.80 5.86 21.00
C ARG A 23 -8.88 6.92 20.89
N ARG A 24 -8.78 7.84 19.94
CA ARG A 24 -9.70 8.96 19.73
C ARG A 24 -10.56 8.83 18.49
N THR A 25 -10.28 7.81 17.66
CA THR A 25 -10.95 7.65 16.35
C THR A 25 -12.46 7.54 16.56
N PRO A 26 -13.24 8.45 15.98
CA PRO A 26 -14.68 8.35 15.95
C PRO A 26 -15.12 7.05 15.28
N LYS A 27 -16.32 6.57 15.57
CA LYS A 27 -16.90 5.40 14.89
C LYS A 27 -17.00 5.57 13.37
N ASP A 28 -17.01 6.80 12.90
CA ASP A 28 -17.16 7.19 11.49
C ASP A 28 -15.85 7.15 10.67
N GLY A 29 -14.73 6.79 11.29
CA GLY A 29 -13.44 6.62 10.62
C GLY A 29 -12.57 7.89 10.58
N MET A 30 -11.53 7.85 9.76
CA MET A 30 -10.54 8.92 9.59
C MET A 30 -11.11 10.04 8.70
N THR A 31 -10.98 11.30 9.17
CA THR A 31 -11.34 12.47 8.36
C THR A 31 -10.21 12.84 7.39
N MET A 32 -10.52 13.65 6.37
CA MET A 32 -9.51 14.19 5.45
C MET A 32 -8.48 15.06 6.18
N GLU A 33 -8.93 15.90 7.11
CA GLU A 33 -8.06 16.74 7.93
C GLU A 33 -7.09 15.91 8.76
N ASP A 34 -7.58 14.85 9.42
CA ASP A 34 -6.73 13.93 10.18
C ASP A 34 -5.69 13.28 9.26
N TYR A 35 -6.12 12.78 8.09
CA TYR A 35 -5.22 12.12 7.15
C TYR A 35 -4.09 13.02 6.66
N LEU A 36 -4.37 14.28 6.37
CA LEU A 36 -3.37 15.23 5.87
C LEU A 36 -2.43 15.76 6.98
N THR A 37 -2.92 15.87 8.23
CA THR A 37 -2.16 16.47 9.35
C THR A 37 -1.39 15.45 10.18
N LEU A 38 -1.84 14.20 10.26
CA LEU A 38 -1.12 13.14 10.97
C LEU A 38 0.28 12.94 10.38
N PRO A 39 1.27 12.57 11.21
CA PRO A 39 2.62 12.31 10.71
C PRO A 39 2.67 10.97 9.95
N HIS A 40 3.17 11.00 8.71
CA HIS A 40 3.30 9.84 7.84
C HIS A 40 4.72 9.31 7.74
N ALA A 41 4.83 7.99 7.66
CA ALA A 41 5.98 7.29 7.11
C ALA A 41 5.70 6.95 5.64
N ALA A 42 6.64 7.21 4.75
CA ALA A 42 6.49 7.00 3.32
C ALA A 42 7.72 6.33 2.69
N PRO A 43 7.58 5.64 1.55
CA PRO A 43 8.72 5.15 0.80
C PRO A 43 9.50 6.33 0.21
N ALA A 44 10.81 6.39 0.45
CA ALA A 44 11.71 7.28 -0.26
C ALA A 44 11.87 6.78 -1.71
N LEU A 45 11.67 7.67 -2.68
CA LEU A 45 11.81 7.34 -4.07
C LEU A 45 13.25 7.61 -4.53
N ILE A 46 13.83 6.65 -5.24
CA ILE A 46 15.23 6.67 -5.66
C ILE A 46 15.48 7.72 -6.76
N LEU A 47 14.43 8.13 -7.48
CA LEU A 47 14.55 9.08 -8.58
C LEU A 47 14.09 10.48 -8.15
N PRO A 48 14.96 11.51 -8.25
CA PRO A 48 14.58 12.89 -7.96
C PRO A 48 13.40 13.34 -8.83
N GLY A 49 12.40 13.98 -8.18
CA GLY A 49 11.21 14.49 -8.87
C GLY A 49 10.16 13.43 -9.25
N TYR A 50 10.36 12.18 -8.86
CA TYR A 50 9.34 11.14 -9.01
C TYR A 50 8.57 11.00 -7.69
N HIS A 51 7.28 11.28 -7.72
CA HIS A 51 6.38 11.10 -6.58
C HIS A 51 5.78 9.69 -6.63
N GLY A 52 5.63 9.07 -5.47
CA GLY A 52 4.90 7.79 -5.35
C GLY A 52 3.44 7.92 -5.78
N ASN A 53 2.82 6.80 -6.12
CA ASN A 53 1.43 6.80 -6.59
C ASN A 53 0.47 7.52 -5.63
N ILE A 54 0.72 7.45 -4.32
CA ILE A 54 -0.09 8.12 -3.29
C ILE A 54 0.06 9.63 -3.39
N ASP A 55 1.30 10.13 -3.37
CA ASP A 55 1.58 11.57 -3.35
C ASP A 55 1.28 12.21 -4.70
N ALA A 56 1.58 11.54 -5.81
CA ALA A 56 1.20 11.98 -7.16
C ALA A 56 -0.33 12.12 -7.32
N PHE A 57 -1.10 11.23 -6.70
CA PHE A 57 -2.56 11.33 -6.71
C PHE A 57 -3.08 12.49 -5.85
N LEU A 58 -2.49 12.70 -4.67
CA LEU A 58 -2.84 13.83 -3.80
C LEU A 58 -2.51 15.17 -4.46
N GLU A 59 -1.35 15.30 -5.09
CA GLU A 59 -0.94 16.50 -5.83
C GLU A 59 -1.92 16.88 -6.94
N GLN A 60 -2.43 15.89 -7.69
CA GLN A 60 -3.47 16.13 -8.71
C GLN A 60 -4.74 16.76 -8.14
N GLN A 61 -4.98 16.61 -6.85
CA GLN A 61 -6.11 17.19 -6.12
C GLN A 61 -5.72 18.41 -5.28
N ASN A 62 -4.49 18.93 -5.45
CA ASN A 62 -3.93 20.01 -4.65
C ASN A 62 -3.90 19.71 -3.13
N LEU A 63 -3.66 18.45 -2.78
CA LEU A 63 -3.54 17.94 -1.41
C LEU A 63 -2.10 17.50 -1.14
N GLU A 64 -1.66 17.70 0.10
CA GLU A 64 -0.35 17.27 0.59
C GLU A 64 -0.52 16.67 1.99
N ARG A 65 0.13 15.54 2.25
CA ARG A 65 0.17 14.93 3.57
C ARG A 65 1.48 15.22 4.29
N ASN A 66 1.46 15.20 5.61
CA ASN A 66 2.61 15.50 6.46
C ASN A 66 3.58 14.30 6.54
N ILE A 67 4.51 14.17 5.60
CA ILE A 67 5.54 13.12 5.62
C ILE A 67 6.68 13.54 6.53
N VAL A 68 6.95 12.78 7.59
CA VAL A 68 8.00 13.05 8.57
C VAL A 68 9.11 12.00 8.57
N VAL A 69 8.87 10.83 8.00
CA VAL A 69 9.86 9.76 7.84
C VAL A 69 9.77 9.19 6.43
N GLU A 70 10.91 9.09 5.77
CA GLU A 70 11.04 8.38 4.50
C GLU A 70 12.08 7.26 4.60
N SER A 71 11.83 6.15 3.93
CA SER A 71 12.77 5.04 3.85
C SER A 71 12.81 4.42 2.46
N ALA A 72 14.02 4.21 1.92
CA ALA A 72 14.22 3.45 0.69
C ALA A 72 13.85 1.96 0.87
N HIS A 73 13.76 1.48 2.10
CA HIS A 73 13.40 0.10 2.42
C HIS A 73 11.93 0.01 2.82
N PHE A 74 11.04 -0.10 1.84
CA PHE A 74 9.58 -0.11 2.04
C PHE A 74 9.14 -1.12 3.12
N ARG A 75 9.74 -2.30 3.16
CA ARG A 75 9.41 -3.35 4.14
C ARG A 75 9.79 -3.02 5.59
N MET A 76 10.62 -2.01 5.82
CA MET A 76 10.96 -1.51 7.16
C MET A 76 9.92 -0.56 7.74
N LEU A 77 9.11 0.07 6.89
CA LEU A 77 8.11 1.06 7.32
C LEU A 77 7.09 0.50 8.33
N PRO A 78 6.53 -0.72 8.19
CA PRO A 78 5.63 -1.28 9.19
C PRO A 78 6.28 -1.44 10.58
N TYR A 79 7.57 -1.77 10.65
CA TYR A 79 8.30 -1.88 11.92
C TYR A 79 8.48 -0.52 12.59
N ILE A 80 8.73 0.53 11.80
CA ILE A 80 8.80 1.91 12.30
C ILE A 80 7.43 2.35 12.83
N VAL A 81 6.37 2.09 12.06
CA VAL A 81 4.99 2.41 12.46
C VAL A 81 4.57 1.67 13.74
N ALA A 82 5.00 0.42 13.91
CA ALA A 82 4.70 -0.37 15.11
C ALA A 82 5.29 0.22 16.41
N GLN A 83 6.35 1.03 16.31
CA GLN A 83 7.04 1.65 17.44
C GLN A 83 6.74 3.16 17.59
N THR A 84 5.88 3.71 16.74
CA THR A 84 5.60 5.16 16.67
C THR A 84 4.10 5.41 16.50
N ASP A 85 3.70 6.68 16.49
CA ASP A 85 2.34 7.11 16.15
C ASP A 85 2.23 7.57 14.68
N LEU A 86 3.10 7.04 13.80
CA LEU A 86 3.09 7.35 12.38
C LEU A 86 2.01 6.57 11.63
N VAL A 87 1.57 7.14 10.51
CA VAL A 87 0.65 6.52 9.55
C VAL A 87 1.43 6.02 8.34
N LEU A 88 1.15 4.82 7.87
CA LEU A 88 1.63 4.29 6.60
C LEU A 88 0.44 4.07 5.67
N THR A 89 0.43 4.72 4.52
CA THR A 89 -0.54 4.45 3.45
C THR A 89 0.01 3.37 2.53
N ALA A 90 -0.70 2.25 2.42
CA ALA A 90 -0.25 1.07 1.66
C ALA A 90 -1.43 0.27 1.11
N GLY A 91 -1.16 -0.74 0.28
CA GLY A 91 -2.16 -1.70 -0.16
C GLY A 91 -2.66 -2.58 0.99
N GLN A 92 -3.93 -2.97 0.91
CA GLN A 92 -4.61 -3.80 1.93
C GLN A 92 -3.91 -5.14 2.17
N GLN A 93 -3.42 -5.79 1.11
CA GLN A 93 -2.74 -7.09 1.22
C GLN A 93 -1.43 -6.97 2.01
N PHE A 94 -0.66 -5.91 1.72
CA PHE A 94 0.55 -5.61 2.47
C PHE A 94 0.22 -5.27 3.93
N ALA A 95 -0.78 -4.42 4.17
CA ALA A 95 -1.21 -4.04 5.51
C ALA A 95 -1.66 -5.26 6.33
N SER A 96 -2.52 -6.13 5.79
CA SER A 96 -3.05 -7.32 6.46
C SER A 96 -1.94 -8.28 6.92
N PHE A 97 -0.87 -8.42 6.12
CA PHE A 97 0.28 -9.24 6.51
C PHE A 97 0.94 -8.73 7.81
N TYR A 98 1.11 -7.41 7.94
CA TYR A 98 1.78 -6.81 9.09
C TYR A 98 0.85 -6.56 10.29
N GLU A 99 -0.47 -6.45 10.10
CA GLU A 99 -1.44 -6.33 11.19
C GLU A 99 -1.28 -7.46 12.21
N ASN A 100 -1.26 -8.69 11.71
CA ASN A 100 -1.15 -9.87 12.56
C ASN A 100 0.26 -10.03 13.19
N MET A 101 1.29 -9.60 12.48
CA MET A 101 2.68 -9.77 12.90
C MET A 101 3.12 -8.73 13.94
N LEU A 102 2.68 -7.49 13.81
CA LEU A 102 3.21 -6.34 14.55
C LEU A 102 2.18 -5.63 15.44
N GLY A 103 0.96 -6.15 15.57
CA GLY A 103 -0.11 -5.50 16.34
C GLY A 103 -0.54 -4.15 15.75
N LEU A 104 -0.50 -4.05 14.42
CA LEU A 104 -0.98 -2.89 13.68
C LEU A 104 -2.47 -3.03 13.37
N LYS A 105 -3.08 -1.94 12.93
CA LYS A 105 -4.48 -1.91 12.52
C LYS A 105 -4.65 -1.04 11.29
N SER A 106 -5.42 -1.56 10.33
CA SER A 106 -5.80 -0.82 9.12
C SER A 106 -7.04 0.03 9.36
N TYR A 107 -7.05 1.18 8.72
CA TYR A 107 -8.16 2.12 8.68
C TYR A 107 -8.46 2.49 7.23
N ARG A 108 -9.73 2.72 6.94
CA ARG A 108 -10.13 3.26 5.65
C ARG A 108 -9.55 4.66 5.47
N VAL A 109 -8.93 4.91 4.31
CA VAL A 109 -8.48 6.25 3.94
C VAL A 109 -9.69 7.12 3.56
N PRO A 110 -9.70 8.43 3.91
CA PRO A 110 -10.76 9.34 3.52
C PRO A 110 -10.64 9.85 2.07
N VAL A 111 -9.69 9.30 1.31
CA VAL A 111 -9.39 9.63 -0.08
C VAL A 111 -9.77 8.44 -0.96
N GLU A 112 -10.47 8.69 -2.06
CA GLU A 112 -10.81 7.65 -3.03
C GLU A 112 -9.62 7.37 -3.97
N PHE A 113 -8.57 6.76 -3.44
CA PHE A 113 -7.45 6.33 -4.26
C PHE A 113 -7.87 5.24 -5.24
N PRO A 114 -7.36 5.28 -6.49
CA PRO A 114 -7.47 4.13 -7.36
C PRO A 114 -6.72 2.95 -6.72
N PRO A 115 -7.26 1.73 -6.80
CA PRO A 115 -6.60 0.56 -6.24
C PRO A 115 -5.25 0.29 -6.93
N LEU A 116 -4.31 -0.27 -6.21
CA LEU A 116 -3.08 -0.79 -6.80
C LEU A 116 -3.42 -1.96 -7.71
N ARG A 117 -3.02 -1.89 -8.97
CA ARG A 117 -3.28 -2.94 -9.96
C ARG A 117 -2.05 -3.78 -10.16
N PHE A 118 -2.13 -5.06 -9.84
CA PHE A 118 -1.05 -6.01 -10.01
C PHE A 118 -1.22 -6.79 -11.31
N TYR A 119 -0.11 -6.89 -12.05
CA TYR A 119 -0.04 -7.58 -13.34
C TYR A 119 1.15 -8.52 -13.37
N GLN A 120 1.03 -9.63 -14.10
CA GLN A 120 2.19 -10.36 -14.59
C GLN A 120 2.48 -9.95 -16.04
N LEU A 121 3.76 -9.84 -16.36
CA LEU A 121 4.25 -9.47 -17.69
C LEU A 121 5.25 -10.50 -18.17
N TRP A 122 5.24 -10.78 -19.47
CA TRP A 122 6.22 -11.68 -20.09
C TRP A 122 6.49 -11.32 -21.55
N HIS A 123 7.66 -11.70 -22.02
CA HIS A 123 8.08 -11.45 -23.38
C HIS A 123 7.45 -12.47 -24.36
N GLU A 124 7.25 -12.11 -25.63
CA GLU A 124 6.67 -12.95 -26.67
C GLU A 124 7.38 -14.33 -26.77
N ARG A 125 8.70 -14.37 -26.74
CA ARG A 125 9.48 -15.63 -26.81
C ARG A 125 9.18 -16.61 -25.68
N ALA A 126 8.64 -16.16 -24.53
CA ALA A 126 8.25 -17.00 -23.43
C ALA A 126 6.74 -17.36 -23.46
N HIS A 127 6.01 -16.84 -24.46
CA HIS A 127 4.54 -16.97 -24.51
C HIS A 127 4.11 -18.43 -24.68
N HIS A 128 4.80 -19.18 -25.54
CA HIS A 128 4.47 -20.56 -25.86
C HIS A 128 5.25 -21.61 -25.05
N ALA A 129 6.31 -21.22 -24.34
CA ALA A 129 7.13 -22.11 -23.54
C ALA A 129 6.31 -22.76 -22.40
N THR A 130 6.37 -24.09 -22.29
CA THR A 130 5.54 -24.89 -21.36
C THR A 130 5.81 -24.53 -19.90
N GLU A 131 7.08 -24.41 -19.52
CA GLU A 131 7.52 -24.01 -18.17
C GLU A 131 7.04 -22.61 -17.79
N HIS A 132 7.08 -21.67 -18.71
CA HIS A 132 6.56 -20.32 -18.48
C HIS A 132 5.03 -20.28 -18.39
N LYS A 133 4.31 -21.09 -19.16
CA LYS A 133 2.85 -21.24 -19.02
C LYS A 133 2.50 -21.80 -17.65
N TRP A 134 3.20 -22.83 -17.21
CA TRP A 134 3.00 -23.41 -15.89
C TRP A 134 3.25 -22.39 -14.78
N LEU A 135 4.38 -21.66 -14.83
CA LEU A 135 4.72 -20.63 -13.84
C LEU A 135 3.63 -19.53 -13.77
N ARG A 136 3.19 -19.03 -14.91
CA ARG A 136 2.10 -18.02 -14.96
C ARG A 136 0.79 -18.55 -14.35
N ALA A 137 0.48 -19.81 -14.57
CA ALA A 137 -0.70 -20.44 -13.97
C ALA A 137 -0.57 -20.52 -12.43
N GLN A 138 0.63 -20.87 -11.90
CA GLN A 138 0.88 -20.87 -10.46
C GLN A 138 0.75 -19.47 -9.85
N VAL A 139 1.35 -18.46 -10.49
CA VAL A 139 1.24 -17.05 -10.05
C VAL A 139 -0.22 -16.59 -10.04
N SER A 140 -0.98 -16.89 -11.09
CA SER A 140 -2.41 -16.56 -11.17
C SER A 140 -3.25 -17.27 -10.11
N THR A 141 -2.89 -18.51 -9.75
CA THR A 141 -3.57 -19.27 -8.70
C THR A 141 -3.29 -18.66 -7.33
N ALA A 142 -2.02 -18.33 -7.02
CA ALA A 142 -1.63 -17.66 -5.80
C ALA A 142 -2.31 -16.29 -5.66
N ALA A 143 -2.34 -15.50 -6.73
CA ALA A 143 -3.00 -14.20 -6.75
C ALA A 143 -4.50 -14.27 -6.43
N ARG A 144 -5.20 -15.29 -6.93
CA ARG A 144 -6.62 -15.52 -6.59
C ARG A 144 -6.86 -15.88 -5.13
N LEU A 145 -5.89 -16.46 -4.44
CA LEU A 145 -5.99 -16.73 -3.00
C LEU A 145 -5.84 -15.45 -2.17
N LEU A 146 -5.06 -14.49 -2.64
CA LEU A 146 -4.90 -13.18 -1.99
C LEU A 146 -6.10 -12.26 -2.21
N ALA A 147 -6.79 -12.39 -3.36
CA ALA A 147 -7.93 -11.51 -3.72
C ALA A 147 -9.26 -11.90 -3.04
N LYS A 148 -9.26 -12.92 -2.16
CA LYS A 148 -10.42 -13.32 -1.35
C LYS A 148 -10.39 -12.63 0.01
#